data_b17e809c15c221e53aaf3bb988827419
#
_entry.id   b17e809c15c221e53aaf3bb988827419
#
_cell.length_a   1.000
_cell.length_b   1.000
_cell.length_c   1.000
_cell.angle_alpha   90.00
_cell.angle_beta   90.00
_cell.angle_gamma   90.00
#
_symmetry.space_group_name_H-M   'P 1'
#
loop_
_entity.id
_entity.type
_entity.pdbx_description
1 polymer ?
#
loop_
_entity_poly.entity_id
_entity_poly.type
_entity_poly.pdbx_seq_one_letter_code
_entity_poly.pdbx_strand_id
1 'polypeptide(L)'
;MAKVIMIQGTMSNAGKSFLAAGLCRIFKQDGLKTAPFKSQNMALNSYITKDGLEMGRAQVMQAEAAGIEPEAAMNPILLKPTSNMGSQLIVNGEVRGNYPASEYFKMKKSLIPDIMDAYNSLASRYDVIVVEGAGSPAEINLRENDIVNMGLAEMLDAPVLLAGDIDRGGVFAQLYGTAALLTEAERRRIRAFVINKFRGDKEILKPGLAMLYERIRIPFAGVIPYMDVDVDDEDSLSERLTGKYGSGPLLDRSGHEAFAKVTVVKLPRISNFTDFNSLERLSGIALSYVSRPEELTGSDLIIIPGTKNTMGDLKWIRQNGLEAVITRMAGKGTPVIGVCGGFQMLGTSLDDPYGVEEGGTMRGMELLPIRTIFAEKKTRTRVTGTARFSEDGEPVKISGYEIHMGETIRDGGRNFSEICCSDGTGGHTADTKEDGCIYKNVFGTYVHGVFDTEEMQTAVRNFLAKQKGVRPEEYESGATFSMAKYKEEQYDKMAKIIRENLDMDMIYRILERKDVRG
;
A
#
# COMPACT_ATOMS: atom_id res chain seq x y z
N MET A 1 2.04 26.06 17.56
CA MET A 1 2.52 24.67 17.43
C MET A 1 1.32 23.80 17.14
N ALA A 2 1.42 22.88 16.17
CA ALA A 2 0.31 22.01 15.83
C ALA A 2 -0.18 21.21 17.05
N LYS A 3 -1.47 20.93 17.11
CA LYS A 3 -2.03 19.94 18.03
C LYS A 3 -1.65 18.55 17.55
N VAL A 4 -1.46 17.60 18.45
CA VAL A 4 -1.06 16.23 18.12
C VAL A 4 -1.99 15.22 18.79
N ILE A 5 -2.32 14.14 18.08
CA ILE A 5 -2.99 12.97 18.62
C ILE A 5 -2.37 11.72 17.99
N MET A 6 -2.15 10.68 18.80
CA MET A 6 -1.48 9.46 18.34
C MET A 6 -2.38 8.25 18.49
N ILE A 7 -2.45 7.45 17.43
CA ILE A 7 -3.15 6.17 17.41
C ILE A 7 -2.13 5.05 17.56
N GLN A 8 -2.25 4.25 18.62
CA GLN A 8 -1.50 3.02 18.80
C GLN A 8 -2.45 1.82 18.80
N GLY A 9 -1.94 0.63 18.56
CA GLY A 9 -2.75 -0.59 18.55
C GLY A 9 -2.20 -1.62 19.50
N THR A 10 -3.07 -2.49 20.01
CA THR A 10 -2.67 -3.64 20.83
C THR A 10 -1.88 -4.69 20.03
N MET A 11 -1.93 -4.61 18.69
CA MET A 11 -1.28 -5.52 17.77
C MET A 11 -1.19 -4.92 16.37
N SER A 12 -0.43 -5.58 15.47
CA SER A 12 -0.54 -5.31 14.03
C SER A 12 -1.96 -5.59 13.54
N ASN A 13 -2.38 -4.87 12.49
CA ASN A 13 -3.74 -4.98 11.91
C ASN A 13 -4.91 -4.63 12.86
N ALA A 14 -4.67 -3.99 14.01
CA ALA A 14 -5.73 -3.47 14.87
C ALA A 14 -6.55 -2.33 14.21
N GLY A 15 -6.18 -1.90 13.00
CA GLY A 15 -6.85 -0.87 12.22
C GLY A 15 -6.35 0.55 12.50
N LYS A 16 -5.11 0.70 13.00
CA LYS A 16 -4.49 2.01 13.25
C LYS A 16 -4.51 2.93 12.04
N SER A 17 -4.12 2.41 10.87
CA SER A 17 -4.01 3.20 9.63
C SER A 17 -5.36 3.72 9.16
N PHE A 18 -6.42 2.92 9.28
CA PHE A 18 -7.81 3.34 8.99
C PHE A 18 -8.32 4.39 9.98
N LEU A 19 -8.03 4.22 11.28
CA LEU A 19 -8.40 5.22 12.29
C LEU A 19 -7.66 6.53 12.07
N ALA A 20 -6.38 6.48 11.74
CA ALA A 20 -5.58 7.67 11.42
C ALA A 20 -6.12 8.39 10.18
N ALA A 21 -6.39 7.66 9.09
CA ALA A 21 -6.98 8.22 7.87
C ALA A 21 -8.35 8.85 8.14
N GLY A 22 -9.21 8.15 8.89
CA GLY A 22 -10.53 8.66 9.24
C GLY A 22 -10.49 9.91 10.10
N LEU A 23 -9.60 9.98 11.09
CA LEU A 23 -9.39 11.20 11.88
C LEU A 23 -8.81 12.34 11.03
N CYS A 24 -7.86 12.05 10.12
CA CYS A 24 -7.37 13.05 9.15
C CYS A 24 -8.53 13.62 8.32
N ARG A 25 -9.41 12.75 7.81
CA ARG A 25 -10.58 13.18 7.02
C ARG A 25 -11.56 13.99 7.87
N ILE A 26 -11.86 13.55 9.09
CA ILE A 26 -12.76 14.25 10.02
C ILE A 26 -12.24 15.66 10.31
N PHE A 27 -10.99 15.79 10.70
CA PHE A 27 -10.40 17.09 11.03
C PHE A 27 -10.36 18.02 9.81
N LYS A 28 -10.09 17.49 8.60
CA LYS A 28 -10.23 18.24 7.34
C LYS A 28 -11.65 18.74 7.14
N GLN A 29 -12.66 17.88 7.31
CA GLN A 29 -14.08 18.25 7.17
C GLN A 29 -14.50 19.33 8.19
N ASP A 30 -13.87 19.35 9.36
CA ASP A 30 -14.09 20.34 10.41
C ASP A 30 -13.23 21.61 10.22
N GLY A 31 -12.56 21.75 9.07
CA GLY A 31 -11.82 22.96 8.66
C GLY A 31 -10.40 23.07 9.20
N LEU A 32 -9.85 22.02 9.80
CA LEU A 32 -8.47 22.02 10.32
C LEU A 32 -7.50 21.56 9.23
N LYS A 33 -6.38 22.27 9.07
CA LYS A 33 -5.26 21.80 8.24
C LYS A 33 -4.59 20.63 8.95
N THR A 34 -4.75 19.43 8.39
CA THR A 34 -4.32 18.19 9.03
C THR A 34 -3.29 17.46 8.19
N ALA A 35 -2.27 16.92 8.84
CA ALA A 35 -1.33 15.99 8.20
C ALA A 35 -1.18 14.69 9.00
N PRO A 36 -0.99 13.55 8.33
CA PRO A 36 -0.59 12.30 8.98
C PRO A 36 0.90 12.30 9.30
N PHE A 37 1.30 11.46 10.25
CA PHE A 37 2.71 11.19 10.54
C PHE A 37 2.91 9.77 11.07
N LYS A 38 3.89 9.07 10.54
CA LYS A 38 4.34 7.77 11.04
C LYS A 38 5.85 7.75 10.99
N SER A 39 6.49 7.79 12.13
CA SER A 39 7.96 7.92 12.21
C SER A 39 8.70 6.84 11.44
N GLN A 40 8.23 5.59 11.54
CA GLN A 40 8.79 4.44 10.82
C GLN A 40 7.67 3.57 10.27
N ASN A 41 7.78 3.21 9.00
CA ASN A 41 6.95 2.17 8.38
C ASN A 41 7.81 1.00 7.90
N MET A 42 7.26 -0.21 7.93
CA MET A 42 7.85 -1.39 7.30
C MET A 42 6.84 -1.92 6.27
N ALA A 43 7.07 -1.64 4.99
CA ALA A 43 6.16 -2.01 3.92
C ALA A 43 6.90 -2.26 2.60
N LEU A 44 6.37 -3.16 1.79
CA LEU A 44 6.81 -3.37 0.40
C LEU A 44 6.12 -2.40 -0.57
N ASN A 45 4.92 -1.93 -0.21
CA ASN A 45 4.18 -0.94 -0.97
C ASN A 45 4.73 0.46 -0.70
N SER A 46 5.19 1.12 -1.73
CA SER A 46 5.68 2.48 -1.65
C SER A 46 5.10 3.36 -2.76
N TYR A 47 5.34 4.63 -2.64
CA TYR A 47 4.88 5.67 -3.54
C TYR A 47 5.99 6.67 -3.76
N ILE A 48 5.99 7.34 -4.92
CA ILE A 48 6.93 8.40 -5.22
C ILE A 48 6.21 9.75 -5.12
N THR A 49 6.71 10.60 -4.25
CA THR A 49 6.20 11.96 -4.08
C THR A 49 6.49 12.84 -5.31
N LYS A 50 5.91 14.04 -5.34
CA LYS A 50 6.13 15.02 -6.40
C LYS A 50 7.62 15.36 -6.60
N ASP A 51 8.35 15.35 -5.48
CA ASP A 51 9.79 15.67 -5.43
C ASP A 51 10.70 14.46 -5.73
N GLY A 52 10.13 13.33 -6.18
CA GLY A 52 10.88 12.11 -6.48
C GLY A 52 11.35 11.31 -5.25
N LEU A 53 10.78 11.60 -4.07
CA LEU A 53 11.11 10.92 -2.81
C LEU A 53 10.19 9.73 -2.56
N GLU A 54 10.71 8.70 -1.89
CA GLU A 54 9.97 7.47 -1.62
C GLU A 54 9.35 7.45 -0.23
N MET A 55 8.06 7.08 -0.12
CA MET A 55 7.36 6.94 1.16
C MET A 55 6.40 5.75 1.18
N GLY A 56 5.96 5.34 2.36
CA GLY A 56 5.02 4.23 2.54
C GLY A 56 3.60 4.55 2.06
N ARG A 57 2.94 3.58 1.42
CA ARG A 57 1.61 3.74 0.83
C ARG A 57 0.52 4.09 1.86
N ALA A 58 0.63 3.60 3.10
CA ALA A 58 -0.33 3.90 4.15
C ALA A 58 -0.42 5.41 4.45
N GLN A 59 0.73 6.11 4.49
CA GLN A 59 0.75 7.55 4.74
C GLN A 59 0.30 8.35 3.52
N VAL A 60 0.43 7.79 2.31
CA VAL A 60 -0.18 8.35 1.10
C VAL A 60 -1.71 8.34 1.22
N MET A 61 -2.30 7.20 1.57
CA MET A 61 -3.74 7.06 1.82
C MET A 61 -4.24 8.04 2.89
N GLN A 62 -3.48 8.23 3.96
CA GLN A 62 -3.82 9.19 5.03
C GLN A 62 -3.70 10.65 4.58
N ALA A 63 -2.71 10.99 3.74
CA ALA A 63 -2.56 12.30 3.13
C ALA A 63 -3.71 12.60 2.14
N GLU A 64 -4.06 11.63 1.29
CA GLU A 64 -5.22 11.70 0.40
C GLU A 64 -6.51 11.94 1.20
N ALA A 65 -6.72 11.21 2.32
CA ALA A 65 -7.86 11.41 3.21
C ALA A 65 -7.88 12.82 3.82
N ALA A 66 -6.72 13.37 4.19
CA ALA A 66 -6.57 14.75 4.65
C ALA A 66 -6.73 15.78 3.50
N GLY A 67 -6.74 15.34 2.23
CA GLY A 67 -6.83 16.18 1.05
C GLY A 67 -5.59 17.02 0.80
N ILE A 68 -4.43 16.47 1.08
CA ILE A 68 -3.13 17.11 0.90
C ILE A 68 -2.21 16.22 0.06
N GLU A 69 -1.24 16.83 -0.61
CA GLU A 69 -0.20 16.08 -1.34
C GLU A 69 0.67 15.27 -0.35
N PRO A 70 0.98 14.00 -0.67
CA PRO A 70 1.90 13.20 0.13
C PRO A 70 3.32 13.76 0.09
N GLU A 71 3.96 13.84 1.26
CA GLU A 71 5.33 14.31 1.44
C GLU A 71 6.15 13.27 2.23
N ALA A 72 7.43 13.08 1.89
CA ALA A 72 8.29 12.13 2.59
C ALA A 72 8.40 12.40 4.12
N ALA A 73 8.24 13.67 4.53
CA ALA A 73 8.19 14.06 5.93
C ALA A 73 7.08 13.36 6.73
N MET A 74 6.00 12.89 6.08
CA MET A 74 4.91 12.15 6.73
C MET A 74 5.32 10.73 7.11
N ASN A 75 6.39 10.19 6.49
CA ASN A 75 6.98 8.90 6.79
C ASN A 75 8.51 8.95 6.65
N PRO A 76 9.23 9.58 7.60
CA PRO A 76 10.66 9.82 7.47
C PRO A 76 11.50 8.54 7.41
N ILE A 77 11.06 7.44 8.04
CA ILE A 77 11.78 6.17 7.99
C ILE A 77 10.91 5.11 7.34
N LEU A 78 11.37 4.57 6.21
CA LEU A 78 10.75 3.44 5.53
C LEU A 78 11.73 2.27 5.45
N LEU A 79 11.30 1.11 5.92
CA LEU A 79 12.03 -0.15 5.81
C LEU A 79 11.37 -1.03 4.76
N LYS A 80 12.13 -1.45 3.77
CA LYS A 80 11.67 -2.43 2.76
C LYS A 80 12.40 -3.75 2.97
N PRO A 81 11.72 -4.80 3.46
CA PRO A 81 12.34 -6.12 3.62
C PRO A 81 12.94 -6.61 2.30
N THR A 82 14.22 -6.94 2.31
CA THR A 82 14.96 -7.49 1.16
C THR A 82 15.17 -8.99 1.31
N SER A 83 15.28 -9.46 2.55
CA SER A 83 15.46 -10.86 2.92
C SER A 83 14.78 -11.15 4.26
N ASN A 84 14.87 -12.38 4.75
CA ASN A 84 14.34 -12.75 6.07
C ASN A 84 15.06 -12.04 7.23
N MET A 85 16.25 -11.47 7.01
CA MET A 85 17.07 -10.88 8.08
C MET A 85 17.54 -9.44 7.77
N GLY A 86 17.16 -8.86 6.63
CA GLY A 86 17.63 -7.55 6.21
C GLY A 86 16.56 -6.68 5.55
N SER A 87 16.74 -5.39 5.66
CA SER A 87 15.86 -4.39 5.04
C SER A 87 16.66 -3.27 4.40
N GLN A 88 16.14 -2.75 3.29
CA GLN A 88 16.61 -1.48 2.75
C GLN A 88 16.04 -0.35 3.62
N LEU A 89 16.94 0.48 4.14
CA LEU A 89 16.59 1.67 4.92
C LEU A 89 16.49 2.88 3.98
N ILE A 90 15.35 3.54 4.07
CA ILE A 90 15.06 4.80 3.37
C ILE A 90 14.79 5.84 4.45
N VAL A 91 15.49 6.98 4.37
CA VAL A 91 15.38 8.10 5.33
C VAL A 91 14.99 9.35 4.56
N ASN A 92 13.90 9.99 4.96
CA ASN A 92 13.33 11.17 4.30
C ASN A 92 13.19 10.99 2.77
N GLY A 93 12.80 9.76 2.35
CA GLY A 93 12.58 9.39 0.97
C GLY A 93 13.84 8.98 0.19
N GLU A 94 15.04 9.03 0.80
CA GLU A 94 16.31 8.67 0.17
C GLU A 94 16.87 7.35 0.72
N VAL A 95 17.38 6.50 -0.17
CA VAL A 95 18.01 5.22 0.20
C VAL A 95 19.31 5.48 0.96
N ARG A 96 19.41 4.96 2.18
CA ARG A 96 20.63 5.02 3.00
C ARG A 96 21.49 3.77 2.90
N GLY A 97 20.88 2.61 2.59
CA GLY A 97 21.58 1.34 2.45
C GLY A 97 20.73 0.13 2.83
N ASN A 98 21.35 -1.04 2.78
CA ASN A 98 20.75 -2.30 3.23
C ASN A 98 21.37 -2.70 4.57
N TYR A 99 20.55 -3.01 5.55
CA TYR A 99 21.02 -3.33 6.91
C TYR A 99 20.38 -4.62 7.42
N PRO A 100 21.18 -5.50 8.05
CA PRO A 100 20.63 -6.57 8.87
C PRO A 100 19.78 -6.01 10.02
N ALA A 101 18.74 -6.75 10.44
CA ALA A 101 17.84 -6.30 11.51
C ALA A 101 18.58 -5.95 12.82
N SER A 102 19.63 -6.70 13.16
CA SER A 102 20.46 -6.46 14.35
C SER A 102 21.26 -5.15 14.30
N GLU A 103 21.75 -4.75 13.12
CA GLU A 103 22.45 -3.49 12.93
C GLU A 103 21.47 -2.32 12.93
N TYR A 104 20.37 -2.46 12.22
CA TYR A 104 19.30 -1.48 12.23
C TYR A 104 18.82 -1.18 13.65
N PHE A 105 18.61 -2.23 14.47
CA PHE A 105 18.17 -2.06 15.86
C PHE A 105 19.14 -1.18 16.68
N LYS A 106 20.44 -1.31 16.48
CA LYS A 106 21.46 -0.51 17.18
C LYS A 106 21.45 0.96 16.74
N MET A 107 21.16 1.21 15.47
CA MET A 107 21.21 2.58 14.92
C MET A 107 19.88 3.35 15.07
N LYS A 108 18.78 2.73 15.51
CA LYS A 108 17.46 3.38 15.57
C LYS A 108 17.47 4.75 16.25
N LYS A 109 18.17 4.88 17.37
CA LYS A 109 18.26 6.18 18.09
C LYS A 109 18.97 7.27 17.29
N SER A 110 19.91 6.94 16.41
CA SER A 110 20.58 7.92 15.57
C SER A 110 19.67 8.54 14.50
N LEU A 111 18.49 7.94 14.27
CA LEU A 111 17.48 8.44 13.34
C LEU A 111 16.49 9.43 13.99
N ILE A 112 16.59 9.64 15.31
CA ILE A 112 15.70 10.58 16.03
C ILE A 112 15.76 12.00 15.46
N PRO A 113 16.93 12.58 15.16
CA PRO A 113 16.99 13.90 14.52
C PRO A 113 16.20 13.97 13.21
N ASP A 114 16.38 12.99 12.29
CA ASP A 114 15.65 12.92 11.03
C ASP A 114 14.12 12.86 11.26
N ILE A 115 13.67 12.09 12.26
CA ILE A 115 12.26 11.96 12.63
C ILE A 115 11.71 13.29 13.17
N MET A 116 12.46 13.95 14.07
CA MET A 116 12.02 15.19 14.71
C MET A 116 12.01 16.37 13.72
N ASP A 117 12.98 16.44 12.82
CA ASP A 117 13.04 17.46 11.78
C ASP A 117 11.84 17.33 10.83
N ALA A 118 11.52 16.10 10.40
CA ALA A 118 10.35 15.82 9.58
C ALA A 118 9.05 16.21 10.31
N TYR A 119 8.89 15.79 11.57
CA TYR A 119 7.72 16.15 12.37
C TYR A 119 7.59 17.68 12.55
N ASN A 120 8.67 18.37 12.92
CA ASN A 120 8.66 19.82 13.14
C ASN A 120 8.35 20.59 11.85
N SER A 121 8.83 20.12 10.71
CA SER A 121 8.48 20.66 9.39
C SER A 121 6.96 20.62 9.16
N LEU A 122 6.31 19.48 9.45
CA LEU A 122 4.85 19.36 9.34
C LEU A 122 4.15 20.22 10.40
N ALA A 123 4.57 20.13 11.65
CA ALA A 123 3.94 20.85 12.77
C ALA A 123 4.00 22.37 12.63
N SER A 124 4.89 22.91 11.78
CA SER A 124 4.95 24.35 11.47
C SER A 124 3.89 24.81 10.45
N ARG A 125 3.30 23.89 9.68
CA ARG A 125 2.41 24.19 8.54
C ARG A 125 0.97 23.75 8.73
N TYR A 126 0.74 22.80 9.65
CA TYR A 126 -0.57 22.20 9.89
C TYR A 126 -1.09 22.52 11.29
N ASP A 127 -2.41 22.50 11.45
CA ASP A 127 -3.07 22.74 12.74
C ASP A 127 -3.07 21.48 13.61
N VAL A 128 -3.17 20.31 12.97
CA VAL A 128 -3.23 18.99 13.62
C VAL A 128 -2.32 18.00 12.93
N ILE A 129 -1.54 17.27 13.74
CA ILE A 129 -0.79 16.09 13.25
C ILE A 129 -1.42 14.84 13.86
N VAL A 130 -1.88 13.93 13.01
CA VAL A 130 -2.39 12.62 13.38
C VAL A 130 -1.24 11.61 13.25
N VAL A 131 -0.76 11.13 14.41
CA VAL A 131 0.40 10.22 14.47
C VAL A 131 -0.08 8.78 14.52
N GLU A 132 0.53 7.91 13.73
CA GLU A 132 0.30 6.46 13.77
C GLU A 132 1.50 5.73 14.35
N GLY A 133 1.26 4.86 15.35
CA GLY A 133 2.26 3.93 15.87
C GLY A 133 2.45 2.69 15.01
N ALA A 134 3.44 1.88 15.31
CA ALA A 134 3.75 0.64 14.59
C ALA A 134 3.72 -0.58 15.52
N GLY A 135 3.08 -1.68 15.09
CA GLY A 135 2.94 -2.89 15.91
C GLY A 135 2.17 -2.63 17.20
N SER A 136 2.77 -2.96 18.35
CA SER A 136 2.20 -2.78 19.68
C SER A 136 3.18 -2.13 20.65
N PRO A 137 2.74 -1.20 21.51
CA PRO A 137 3.58 -0.68 22.60
C PRO A 137 3.86 -1.70 23.71
N ALA A 138 3.20 -2.86 23.67
CA ALA A 138 3.40 -3.94 24.64
C ALA A 138 4.69 -4.76 24.41
N GLU A 139 5.42 -4.49 23.33
CA GLU A 139 6.71 -5.13 23.04
C GLU A 139 7.82 -4.52 23.93
N ILE A 140 7.73 -4.81 25.23
CA ILE A 140 8.58 -4.21 26.27
C ILE A 140 10.07 -4.49 26.12
N ASN A 141 10.42 -5.58 25.42
CA ASN A 141 11.79 -5.94 25.05
C ASN A 141 12.42 -4.97 24.02
N LEU A 142 11.61 -4.19 23.31
CA LEU A 142 12.05 -3.19 22.33
C LEU A 142 12.01 -1.75 22.84
N ARG A 143 11.54 -1.53 24.07
CA ARG A 143 11.29 -0.21 24.67
C ARG A 143 12.51 0.72 24.61
N GLU A 144 13.69 0.21 24.88
CA GLU A 144 14.90 1.04 24.97
C GLU A 144 15.19 1.82 23.66
N ASN A 145 14.83 1.23 22.52
CA ASN A 145 15.03 1.81 21.19
C ASN A 145 13.69 2.13 20.49
N ASP A 146 12.64 2.42 21.27
CA ASP A 146 11.34 2.74 20.73
C ASP A 146 11.30 4.15 20.13
N ILE A 147 11.18 4.23 18.82
CA ILE A 147 11.00 5.47 18.05
C ILE A 147 9.63 5.51 17.36
N VAL A 148 8.72 4.57 17.69
CA VAL A 148 7.48 4.37 16.92
C VAL A 148 6.20 4.39 17.76
N ASN A 149 6.27 4.03 19.05
CA ASN A 149 5.12 3.95 19.94
C ASN A 149 5.27 4.89 21.14
N MET A 150 5.48 4.38 22.36
CA MET A 150 5.53 5.23 23.55
C MET A 150 6.75 6.15 23.57
N GLY A 151 7.90 5.72 23.04
CA GLY A 151 9.06 6.58 22.88
C GLY A 151 8.78 7.77 21.96
N LEU A 152 8.10 7.54 20.83
CA LEU A 152 7.65 8.63 19.96
C LEU A 152 6.59 9.50 20.65
N ALA A 153 5.61 8.90 21.34
CA ALA A 153 4.60 9.63 22.08
C ALA A 153 5.20 10.56 23.16
N GLU A 154 6.30 10.13 23.77
CA GLU A 154 7.05 10.94 24.73
C GLU A 154 7.76 12.12 24.04
N MET A 155 8.50 11.87 22.95
CA MET A 155 9.21 12.91 22.19
C MET A 155 8.26 14.01 21.69
N LEU A 156 7.06 13.62 21.25
CA LEU A 156 6.05 14.55 20.71
C LEU A 156 5.10 15.09 21.79
N ASP A 157 5.23 14.63 23.03
CA ASP A 157 4.26 14.85 24.11
C ASP A 157 2.81 14.54 23.64
N ALA A 158 2.63 13.46 22.88
CA ALA A 158 1.37 13.13 22.25
C ALA A 158 0.42 12.36 23.20
N PRO A 159 -0.87 12.75 23.29
CA PRO A 159 -1.90 11.91 23.86
C PRO A 159 -2.19 10.73 22.93
N VAL A 160 -2.44 9.55 23.51
CA VAL A 160 -2.58 8.29 22.81
C VAL A 160 -4.02 7.77 22.88
N LEU A 161 -4.55 7.36 21.73
CA LEU A 161 -5.71 6.48 21.61
C LEU A 161 -5.19 5.07 21.38
N LEU A 162 -5.52 4.12 22.26
CA LEU A 162 -5.12 2.73 22.10
C LEU A 162 -6.27 1.92 21.50
N ALA A 163 -6.06 1.42 20.28
CA ALA A 163 -7.05 0.64 19.54
C ALA A 163 -6.84 -0.87 19.73
N GLY A 164 -7.93 -1.58 20.03
CA GLY A 164 -7.98 -3.04 20.10
C GLY A 164 -8.90 -3.63 19.02
N ASP A 165 -8.46 -4.73 18.39
CA ASP A 165 -9.24 -5.50 17.42
C ASP A 165 -10.11 -6.53 18.14
N ILE A 166 -11.45 -6.40 18.05
CA ILE A 166 -12.39 -7.33 18.70
C ILE A 166 -12.73 -8.54 17.82
N ASP A 167 -12.56 -8.44 16.50
CA ASP A 167 -12.95 -9.48 15.55
C ASP A 167 -12.15 -10.78 15.75
N ARG A 168 -10.91 -10.66 16.25
CA ARG A 168 -10.05 -11.81 16.58
C ARG A 168 -10.26 -12.38 17.98
N GLY A 169 -11.14 -11.77 18.80
CA GLY A 169 -11.36 -12.15 20.19
C GLY A 169 -10.30 -11.66 21.16
N GLY A 170 -10.62 -11.68 22.46
CA GLY A 170 -9.68 -11.34 23.53
C GLY A 170 -9.35 -9.85 23.69
N VAL A 171 -10.11 -8.93 23.10
CA VAL A 171 -9.82 -7.48 23.07
C VAL A 171 -9.64 -6.87 24.46
N PHE A 172 -10.43 -7.29 25.46
CA PHE A 172 -10.29 -6.79 26.84
C PHE A 172 -8.94 -7.17 27.45
N ALA A 173 -8.49 -8.42 27.23
CA ALA A 173 -7.18 -8.87 27.69
C ALA A 173 -6.05 -8.13 26.97
N GLN A 174 -6.19 -7.89 25.67
CA GLN A 174 -5.22 -7.13 24.87
C GLN A 174 -5.09 -5.68 25.38
N LEU A 175 -6.21 -4.96 25.56
CA LEU A 175 -6.21 -3.57 26.03
C LEU A 175 -5.65 -3.48 27.46
N TYR A 176 -6.13 -4.33 28.37
CA TYR A 176 -5.66 -4.38 29.75
C TYR A 176 -4.18 -4.73 29.84
N GLY A 177 -3.78 -5.84 29.19
CA GLY A 177 -2.40 -6.32 29.21
C GLY A 177 -1.42 -5.32 28.60
N THR A 178 -1.78 -4.72 27.46
CA THR A 178 -0.97 -3.66 26.85
C THR A 178 -0.76 -2.50 27.83
N ALA A 179 -1.85 -1.95 28.39
CA ALA A 179 -1.74 -0.82 29.32
C ALA A 179 -1.05 -1.20 30.66
N ALA A 180 -1.21 -2.44 31.13
CA ALA A 180 -0.57 -2.91 32.37
C ALA A 180 0.94 -3.15 32.23
N LEU A 181 1.43 -3.51 31.04
CA LEU A 181 2.86 -3.70 30.75
C LEU A 181 3.64 -2.39 30.63
N LEU A 182 2.95 -1.27 30.42
CA LEU A 182 3.56 0.06 30.31
C LEU A 182 3.92 0.62 31.67
N THR A 183 4.94 1.47 31.70
CA THR A 183 5.24 2.28 32.89
C THR A 183 4.08 3.21 33.21
N GLU A 184 4.04 3.74 34.42
CA GLU A 184 2.99 4.68 34.80
C GLU A 184 2.99 5.94 33.93
N ALA A 185 4.17 6.48 33.59
CA ALA A 185 4.31 7.64 32.72
C ALA A 185 3.78 7.38 31.30
N GLU A 186 4.11 6.23 30.71
CA GLU A 186 3.61 5.81 29.40
C GLU A 186 2.10 5.58 29.44
N ARG A 187 1.60 4.87 30.46
CA ARG A 187 0.17 4.59 30.63
C ARG A 187 -0.67 5.87 30.81
N ARG A 188 -0.13 6.90 31.45
CA ARG A 188 -0.81 8.20 31.57
C ARG A 188 -1.02 8.89 30.22
N ARG A 189 -0.21 8.58 29.19
CA ARG A 189 -0.40 9.10 27.83
C ARG A 189 -1.59 8.47 27.14
N ILE A 190 -2.00 7.23 27.51
CA ILE A 190 -3.22 6.62 26.98
C ILE A 190 -4.41 7.38 27.56
N ARG A 191 -5.06 8.18 26.72
CA ARG A 191 -6.19 9.02 27.13
C ARG A 191 -7.52 8.29 26.96
N ALA A 192 -7.63 7.40 25.97
CA ALA A 192 -8.80 6.56 25.78
C ALA A 192 -8.48 5.27 25.03
N PHE A 193 -9.34 4.28 25.22
CA PHE A 193 -9.39 3.07 24.40
C PHE A 193 -10.39 3.24 23.26
N VAL A 194 -10.10 2.56 22.14
CA VAL A 194 -11.01 2.40 20.99
C VAL A 194 -11.16 0.91 20.71
N ILE A 195 -12.37 0.41 20.70
CA ILE A 195 -12.64 -0.94 20.16
C ILE A 195 -12.94 -0.82 18.68
N ASN A 196 -12.24 -1.61 17.87
CA ASN A 196 -12.36 -1.57 16.42
C ASN A 196 -12.81 -2.91 15.86
N LYS A 197 -13.36 -2.90 14.65
CA LYS A 197 -13.84 -4.05 13.88
C LYS A 197 -14.97 -4.82 14.61
N PHE A 198 -15.84 -4.11 15.30
CA PHE A 198 -16.94 -4.70 16.03
C PHE A 198 -18.02 -5.24 15.09
N ARG A 199 -18.49 -6.45 15.37
CA ARG A 199 -19.66 -7.07 14.71
C ARG A 199 -20.68 -7.46 15.78
N GLY A 200 -21.93 -7.08 15.62
CA GLY A 200 -23.01 -7.44 16.51
C GLY A 200 -23.66 -6.27 17.26
N ASP A 201 -24.28 -6.56 18.39
CA ASP A 201 -25.00 -5.58 19.20
C ASP A 201 -24.08 -4.94 20.26
N LYS A 202 -23.92 -3.61 20.19
CA LYS A 202 -23.10 -2.83 21.12
C LYS A 202 -23.62 -2.86 22.56
N GLU A 203 -24.93 -3.08 22.76
CA GLU A 203 -25.52 -3.16 24.10
C GLU A 203 -24.96 -4.33 24.90
N ILE A 204 -24.68 -5.45 24.24
CA ILE A 204 -24.06 -6.63 24.87
C ILE A 204 -22.61 -6.32 25.33
N LEU A 205 -21.93 -5.40 24.64
CA LEU A 205 -20.54 -5.05 24.94
C LEU A 205 -20.42 -4.06 26.10
N LYS A 206 -21.41 -3.19 26.33
CA LYS A 206 -21.38 -2.12 27.34
C LYS A 206 -20.97 -2.57 28.75
N PRO A 207 -21.52 -3.67 29.32
CA PRO A 207 -21.09 -4.13 30.64
C PRO A 207 -19.58 -4.44 30.70
N GLY A 208 -19.03 -5.03 29.65
CA GLY A 208 -17.60 -5.34 29.56
C GLY A 208 -16.73 -4.08 29.54
N LEU A 209 -17.19 -3.03 28.83
CA LEU A 209 -16.48 -1.73 28.82
C LEU A 209 -16.42 -1.13 30.24
N ALA A 210 -17.56 -1.15 30.97
CA ALA A 210 -17.63 -0.67 32.35
C ALA A 210 -16.70 -1.47 33.28
N MET A 211 -16.72 -2.81 33.18
CA MET A 211 -15.84 -3.69 33.97
C MET A 211 -14.36 -3.42 33.71
N LEU A 212 -13.96 -3.15 32.48
CA LEU A 212 -12.56 -2.82 32.17
C LEU A 212 -12.21 -1.43 32.67
N TYR A 213 -13.09 -0.44 32.53
CA TYR A 213 -12.90 0.91 33.06
C TYR A 213 -12.69 0.90 34.59
N GLU A 214 -13.47 0.10 35.34
CA GLU A 214 -13.29 -0.03 36.79
C GLU A 214 -11.88 -0.52 37.17
N ARG A 215 -11.29 -1.39 36.35
CA ARG A 215 -9.98 -2.01 36.61
C ARG A 215 -8.80 -1.09 36.30
N ILE A 216 -8.88 -0.29 35.21
CA ILE A 216 -7.70 0.44 34.72
C ILE A 216 -7.89 1.96 34.63
N ARG A 217 -9.12 2.44 34.79
CA ARG A 217 -9.47 3.88 34.78
C ARG A 217 -9.04 4.62 33.51
N ILE A 218 -9.09 3.95 32.38
CA ILE A 218 -8.91 4.56 31.05
C ILE A 218 -10.29 4.50 30.36
N PRO A 219 -10.88 5.63 29.93
CA PRO A 219 -12.20 5.64 29.31
C PRO A 219 -12.16 5.05 27.90
N PHE A 220 -13.32 4.70 27.36
CA PHE A 220 -13.49 4.33 25.98
C PHE A 220 -13.99 5.53 25.16
N ALA A 221 -13.28 5.86 24.10
CA ALA A 221 -13.70 6.87 23.14
C ALA A 221 -14.77 6.36 22.17
N GLY A 222 -14.91 5.03 22.03
CA GLY A 222 -15.97 4.44 21.21
C GLY A 222 -15.72 3.01 20.78
N VAL A 223 -16.74 2.49 20.07
CA VAL A 223 -16.75 1.15 19.49
C VAL A 223 -17.08 1.28 18.00
N ILE A 224 -16.06 1.11 17.17
CA ILE A 224 -16.16 1.25 15.72
C ILE A 224 -16.56 -0.10 15.11
N PRO A 225 -17.60 -0.16 14.29
CA PRO A 225 -17.99 -1.39 13.61
C PRO A 225 -16.94 -1.83 12.59
N TYR A 226 -17.01 -3.08 12.18
CA TYR A 226 -16.28 -3.52 11.00
C TYR A 226 -16.67 -2.66 9.80
N MET A 227 -15.70 -1.99 9.20
CA MET A 227 -15.94 -1.07 8.11
C MET A 227 -15.70 -1.77 6.78
N ASP A 228 -16.74 -1.84 5.96
CA ASP A 228 -16.63 -2.19 4.56
C ASP A 228 -16.31 -0.91 3.75
N VAL A 229 -15.05 -0.50 3.80
CA VAL A 229 -14.51 0.62 3.02
C VAL A 229 -13.37 0.12 2.14
N ASP A 230 -13.36 0.59 0.91
CA ASP A 230 -12.45 0.14 -0.11
C ASP A 230 -11.38 1.21 -0.39
N VAL A 231 -10.38 1.24 0.48
CA VAL A 231 -9.19 2.09 0.36
C VAL A 231 -7.93 1.23 0.17
N ASP A 232 -6.82 1.87 -0.19
CA ASP A 232 -5.56 1.16 -0.44
C ASP A 232 -5.08 0.44 0.83
N ASP A 233 -4.75 -0.83 0.68
CA ASP A 233 -4.19 -1.65 1.76
C ASP A 233 -2.71 -1.30 2.01
N GLU A 234 -2.32 -1.33 3.28
CA GLU A 234 -0.94 -1.02 3.68
C GLU A 234 0.02 -2.17 3.36
N ASP A 235 -0.42 -3.43 3.53
CA ASP A 235 0.47 -4.59 3.59
C ASP A 235 0.07 -5.69 2.60
N SER A 236 1.08 -6.43 2.13
CA SER A 236 0.94 -7.67 1.36
C SER A 236 0.23 -8.82 2.11
N LEU A 237 -0.08 -8.65 3.40
CA LEU A 237 -0.90 -9.53 4.22
C LEU A 237 -2.41 -9.24 4.12
N SER A 238 -2.82 -8.33 3.24
CA SER A 238 -4.20 -7.97 2.98
C SER A 238 -5.06 -9.20 2.69
N GLU A 239 -6.29 -9.19 3.19
CA GLU A 239 -7.28 -10.24 2.93
C GLU A 239 -7.60 -10.37 1.43
N ARG A 240 -7.41 -9.31 0.63
CA ARG A 240 -7.53 -9.32 -0.82
C ARG A 240 -6.60 -10.34 -1.48
N LEU A 241 -5.38 -10.49 -0.94
CA LEU A 241 -4.40 -11.45 -1.45
C LEU A 241 -4.69 -12.89 -1.00
N THR A 242 -5.72 -13.12 -0.20
CA THR A 242 -6.11 -14.45 0.33
C THR A 242 -7.39 -15.01 -0.29
N GLY A 243 -7.97 -14.34 -1.29
CA GLY A 243 -9.23 -14.71 -1.94
C GLY A 243 -9.27 -16.19 -2.33
N LYS A 244 -10.26 -16.93 -1.80
CA LYS A 244 -10.50 -18.32 -2.18
C LYS A 244 -11.32 -18.35 -3.47
N TYR A 245 -10.73 -18.85 -4.55
CA TYR A 245 -11.53 -19.25 -5.71
C TYR A 245 -12.29 -20.54 -5.39
N GLY A 246 -13.63 -20.42 -5.35
CA GLY A 246 -14.51 -21.56 -5.39
C GLY A 246 -14.76 -21.99 -6.84
N SER A 247 -15.27 -23.20 -7.03
CA SER A 247 -15.77 -23.74 -8.31
C SER A 247 -17.12 -23.11 -8.75
N GLY A 248 -17.37 -21.85 -8.36
CA GLY A 248 -18.59 -21.09 -8.67
C GLY A 248 -18.47 -20.27 -9.97
N PRO A 249 -19.55 -19.54 -10.33
CA PRO A 249 -19.55 -18.64 -11.48
C PRO A 249 -18.47 -17.57 -11.32
N LEU A 250 -17.92 -17.11 -12.45
CA LEU A 250 -16.95 -16.02 -12.46
C LEU A 250 -17.67 -14.71 -12.16
N LEU A 251 -17.40 -14.11 -11.02
CA LEU A 251 -18.05 -12.87 -10.59
C LEU A 251 -17.04 -11.73 -10.51
N ASP A 252 -17.47 -10.55 -10.94
CA ASP A 252 -16.74 -9.31 -10.66
C ASP A 252 -16.88 -8.91 -9.18
N ARG A 253 -16.21 -7.84 -8.78
CA ARG A 253 -16.22 -7.36 -7.39
C ARG A 253 -17.63 -6.94 -6.90
N SER A 254 -18.51 -6.56 -7.81
CA SER A 254 -19.90 -6.18 -7.49
C SER A 254 -20.83 -7.39 -7.39
N GLY A 255 -20.31 -8.60 -7.62
CA GLY A 255 -21.07 -9.85 -7.59
C GLY A 255 -21.85 -10.13 -8.88
N HIS A 256 -21.60 -9.40 -9.97
CA HIS A 256 -22.17 -9.66 -11.28
C HIS A 256 -21.29 -10.66 -12.06
N GLU A 257 -21.92 -11.35 -13.01
CA GLU A 257 -21.20 -12.28 -13.89
C GLU A 257 -20.11 -11.55 -14.71
N ALA A 258 -18.88 -12.04 -14.61
CA ALA A 258 -17.75 -11.48 -15.32
C ALA A 258 -17.51 -12.21 -16.64
N PHE A 259 -17.21 -11.47 -17.69
CA PHE A 259 -16.88 -12.04 -19.00
C PHE A 259 -15.39 -12.40 -19.13
N ALA A 260 -14.52 -11.81 -18.30
CA ALA A 260 -13.07 -12.05 -18.35
C ALA A 260 -12.47 -12.32 -16.97
N LYS A 261 -11.51 -13.26 -16.94
CA LYS A 261 -10.70 -13.62 -15.79
C LYS A 261 -9.31 -13.00 -15.91
N VAL A 262 -8.97 -12.06 -15.03
CA VAL A 262 -7.63 -11.50 -14.89
C VAL A 262 -6.94 -12.13 -13.68
N THR A 263 -5.73 -12.63 -13.89
CA THR A 263 -5.01 -13.37 -12.85
C THR A 263 -3.65 -12.73 -12.57
N VAL A 264 -3.44 -12.31 -11.34
CA VAL A 264 -2.17 -11.74 -10.86
C VAL A 264 -1.39 -12.82 -10.13
N VAL A 265 -0.14 -13.04 -10.50
CA VAL A 265 0.76 -13.99 -9.80
C VAL A 265 1.12 -13.41 -8.44
N LYS A 266 0.72 -14.08 -7.36
CA LYS A 266 1.06 -13.67 -5.98
C LYS A 266 2.49 -14.07 -5.66
N LEU A 267 3.42 -13.17 -5.90
CA LEU A 267 4.83 -13.36 -5.58
C LEU A 267 5.07 -13.29 -4.07
N PRO A 268 6.08 -14.02 -3.53
CA PRO A 268 6.44 -13.96 -2.11
C PRO A 268 6.81 -12.55 -1.61
N ARG A 269 7.43 -11.75 -2.49
CA ARG A 269 7.82 -10.37 -2.20
C ARG A 269 7.12 -9.36 -3.11
N ILE A 270 5.85 -9.66 -3.43
CA ILE A 270 5.01 -8.74 -4.23
C ILE A 270 5.09 -7.34 -3.67
N SER A 271 5.31 -6.37 -4.53
CA SER A 271 5.33 -4.94 -4.18
C SER A 271 4.35 -4.17 -5.05
N ASN A 272 3.82 -3.07 -4.53
CA ASN A 272 2.91 -2.18 -5.24
C ASN A 272 1.69 -2.91 -5.85
N PHE A 273 1.16 -3.92 -5.13
CA PHE A 273 -0.02 -4.66 -5.58
C PHE A 273 -1.27 -3.77 -5.75
N THR A 274 -1.25 -2.57 -5.20
CA THR A 274 -2.28 -1.54 -5.42
C THR A 274 -2.40 -1.11 -6.89
N ASP A 275 -1.41 -1.39 -7.75
CA ASP A 275 -1.46 -1.15 -9.19
C ASP A 275 -2.66 -1.82 -9.87
N PHE A 276 -3.21 -2.88 -9.27
CA PHE A 276 -4.30 -3.65 -9.85
C PHE A 276 -5.67 -3.32 -9.25
N ASN A 277 -5.74 -2.40 -8.28
CA ASN A 277 -6.98 -2.00 -7.63
C ASN A 277 -7.99 -1.44 -8.63
N SER A 278 -7.53 -0.74 -9.65
CA SER A 278 -8.36 -0.18 -10.72
C SER A 278 -8.99 -1.27 -11.58
N LEU A 279 -8.22 -2.30 -11.92
CA LEU A 279 -8.71 -3.45 -12.71
C LEU A 279 -9.70 -4.31 -11.93
N GLU A 280 -9.49 -4.49 -10.62
CA GLU A 280 -10.37 -5.23 -9.73
C GLU A 280 -11.79 -4.65 -9.68
N ARG A 281 -11.92 -3.34 -9.94
CA ARG A 281 -13.19 -2.60 -9.88
C ARG A 281 -13.89 -2.47 -11.23
N LEU A 282 -13.28 -2.93 -12.31
CA LEU A 282 -13.92 -2.89 -13.62
C LEU A 282 -15.06 -3.89 -13.72
N SER A 283 -16.22 -3.40 -14.10
CA SER A 283 -17.40 -4.24 -14.36
C SER A 283 -17.08 -5.27 -15.42
N GLY A 284 -17.53 -6.51 -15.19
CA GLY A 284 -17.33 -7.64 -16.10
C GLY A 284 -15.93 -8.28 -16.03
N ILE A 285 -15.04 -7.84 -15.14
CA ILE A 285 -13.71 -8.41 -14.93
C ILE A 285 -13.62 -9.02 -13.53
N ALA A 286 -13.28 -10.30 -13.47
CA ALA A 286 -12.94 -10.99 -12.22
C ALA A 286 -11.42 -11.05 -12.06
N LEU A 287 -10.86 -10.28 -11.12
CA LEU A 287 -9.44 -10.27 -10.82
C LEU A 287 -9.10 -11.17 -9.63
N SER A 288 -7.99 -11.90 -9.72
CA SER A 288 -7.53 -12.79 -8.66
C SER A 288 -6.03 -12.84 -8.50
N TYR A 289 -5.61 -13.09 -7.25
CA TYR A 289 -4.22 -13.36 -6.91
C TYR A 289 -4.02 -14.87 -6.73
N VAL A 290 -3.05 -15.45 -7.44
CA VAL A 290 -2.80 -16.89 -7.46
C VAL A 290 -1.34 -17.22 -7.18
N SER A 291 -1.11 -18.36 -6.54
CA SER A 291 0.24 -18.85 -6.20
C SER A 291 0.51 -20.26 -6.71
N ARG A 292 -0.49 -20.91 -7.34
CA ARG A 292 -0.40 -22.29 -7.84
C ARG A 292 -0.70 -22.36 -9.34
N PRO A 293 -0.01 -23.24 -10.07
CA PRO A 293 -0.15 -23.38 -11.53
C PRO A 293 -1.57 -23.68 -12.00
N GLU A 294 -2.32 -24.48 -11.26
CA GLU A 294 -3.69 -24.86 -11.60
C GLU A 294 -4.67 -23.68 -11.57
N GLU A 295 -4.40 -22.67 -10.74
CA GLU A 295 -5.24 -21.48 -10.59
C GLU A 295 -5.15 -20.53 -11.79
N LEU A 296 -4.07 -20.63 -12.59
CA LEU A 296 -3.90 -19.88 -13.84
C LEU A 296 -4.83 -20.38 -14.96
N THR A 297 -5.36 -21.60 -14.84
CA THR A 297 -6.19 -22.18 -15.90
C THR A 297 -7.42 -21.31 -16.18
N GLY A 298 -7.69 -21.05 -17.47
CA GLY A 298 -8.81 -20.23 -17.91
C GLY A 298 -8.61 -18.72 -17.73
N SER A 299 -7.41 -18.25 -17.43
CA SER A 299 -7.09 -16.82 -17.39
C SER A 299 -7.13 -16.22 -18.80
N ASP A 300 -7.78 -15.07 -18.92
CA ASP A 300 -7.86 -14.29 -20.15
C ASP A 300 -6.75 -13.22 -20.22
N LEU A 301 -6.18 -12.87 -19.07
CA LEU A 301 -4.97 -12.05 -18.91
C LEU A 301 -4.19 -12.55 -17.70
N ILE A 302 -2.87 -12.71 -17.84
CA ILE A 302 -1.97 -13.03 -16.74
C ILE A 302 -1.10 -11.82 -16.46
N ILE A 303 -1.00 -11.42 -15.19
CA ILE A 303 -0.17 -10.30 -14.72
C ILE A 303 0.94 -10.84 -13.81
N ILE A 304 2.20 -10.51 -14.14
CA ILE A 304 3.34 -10.70 -13.26
C ILE A 304 3.65 -9.36 -12.63
N PRO A 305 3.39 -9.18 -11.33
CA PRO A 305 3.48 -7.88 -10.66
C PRO A 305 4.91 -7.46 -10.34
N GLY A 306 5.06 -6.25 -9.83
CA GLY A 306 6.30 -5.79 -9.23
C GLY A 306 6.70 -6.60 -8.00
N THR A 307 8.00 -6.68 -7.76
CA THR A 307 8.58 -7.36 -6.60
C THR A 307 9.80 -6.63 -6.07
N LYS A 308 10.12 -6.88 -4.80
CA LYS A 308 11.33 -6.34 -4.16
C LYS A 308 12.58 -7.19 -4.46
N ASN A 309 12.44 -8.42 -4.92
CA ASN A 309 13.55 -9.29 -5.32
C ASN A 309 13.17 -10.08 -6.57
N THR A 310 13.53 -9.55 -7.72
CA THR A 310 13.17 -10.10 -9.03
C THR A 310 13.77 -11.47 -9.27
N MET A 311 15.07 -11.65 -8.98
CA MET A 311 15.76 -12.93 -9.19
C MET A 311 15.24 -14.01 -8.24
N GLY A 312 15.05 -13.66 -6.97
CA GLY A 312 14.53 -14.59 -5.96
C GLY A 312 13.10 -15.04 -6.25
N ASP A 313 12.24 -14.13 -6.66
CA ASP A 313 10.85 -14.46 -6.98
C ASP A 313 10.73 -15.18 -8.33
N LEU A 314 11.60 -14.92 -9.31
CA LEU A 314 11.67 -15.72 -10.53
C LEU A 314 12.09 -17.18 -10.25
N LYS A 315 13.05 -17.40 -9.34
CA LYS A 315 13.39 -18.76 -8.86
C LYS A 315 12.16 -19.43 -8.23
N TRP A 316 11.41 -18.70 -7.42
CA TRP A 316 10.19 -19.22 -6.80
C TRP A 316 9.13 -19.59 -7.86
N ILE A 317 8.89 -18.73 -8.87
CA ILE A 317 7.99 -19.01 -10.00
C ILE A 317 8.36 -20.34 -10.69
N ARG A 318 9.67 -20.56 -10.94
CA ARG A 318 10.20 -21.80 -11.55
C ARG A 318 9.99 -23.02 -10.68
N GLN A 319 10.37 -22.93 -9.41
CA GLN A 319 10.27 -24.03 -8.45
C GLN A 319 8.83 -24.48 -8.23
N ASN A 320 7.88 -23.57 -8.32
CA ASN A 320 6.45 -23.85 -8.18
C ASN A 320 5.74 -24.20 -9.49
N GLY A 321 6.46 -24.29 -10.61
CA GLY A 321 5.89 -24.70 -11.90
C GLY A 321 5.04 -23.65 -12.61
N LEU A 322 4.96 -22.43 -12.07
CA LEU A 322 4.18 -21.33 -12.66
C LEU A 322 4.76 -20.89 -14.01
N GLU A 323 6.11 -20.81 -14.14
CA GLU A 323 6.76 -20.40 -15.41
C GLU A 323 6.32 -21.28 -16.58
N ALA A 324 6.31 -22.59 -16.41
CA ALA A 324 5.93 -23.53 -17.46
C ALA A 324 4.47 -23.33 -17.92
N VAL A 325 3.56 -23.03 -16.98
CA VAL A 325 2.16 -22.77 -17.29
C VAL A 325 2.00 -21.43 -17.99
N ILE A 326 2.63 -20.36 -17.47
CA ILE A 326 2.59 -19.01 -18.06
C ILE A 326 3.12 -19.05 -19.49
N THR A 327 4.32 -19.63 -19.70
CA THR A 327 4.93 -19.74 -21.05
C THR A 327 4.06 -20.52 -22.02
N ARG A 328 3.47 -21.63 -21.55
CA ARG A 328 2.54 -22.44 -22.38
C ARG A 328 1.28 -21.64 -22.72
N MET A 329 0.70 -20.89 -21.80
CA MET A 329 -0.50 -20.08 -22.03
C MET A 329 -0.19 -18.90 -22.95
N ALA A 330 0.93 -18.22 -22.77
CA ALA A 330 1.41 -17.17 -23.68
C ALA A 330 1.59 -17.71 -25.10
N GLY A 331 2.20 -18.89 -25.25
CA GLY A 331 2.34 -19.57 -26.54
C GLY A 331 1.01 -19.96 -27.20
N LYS A 332 -0.08 -20.06 -26.47
CA LYS A 332 -1.45 -20.28 -26.96
C LYS A 332 -2.22 -18.97 -27.21
N GLY A 333 -1.60 -17.82 -27.02
CA GLY A 333 -2.20 -16.52 -27.28
C GLY A 333 -2.81 -15.84 -26.04
N THR A 334 -2.74 -16.44 -24.84
CA THR A 334 -3.17 -15.73 -23.62
C THR A 334 -2.23 -14.54 -23.37
N PRO A 335 -2.76 -13.31 -23.25
CA PRO A 335 -1.96 -12.14 -22.95
C PRO A 335 -1.24 -12.26 -21.61
N VAL A 336 0.01 -11.78 -21.59
CA VAL A 336 0.81 -11.70 -20.37
C VAL A 336 1.35 -10.28 -20.25
N ILE A 337 1.19 -9.64 -19.08
CA ILE A 337 1.78 -8.35 -18.79
C ILE A 337 2.68 -8.44 -17.57
N GLY A 338 3.89 -7.87 -17.65
CA GLY A 338 4.81 -7.70 -16.54
C GLY A 338 4.89 -6.23 -16.11
N VAL A 339 4.84 -5.99 -14.81
CA VAL A 339 5.03 -4.65 -14.24
C VAL A 339 6.32 -4.64 -13.42
N CYS A 340 7.22 -3.70 -13.69
CA CYS A 340 8.48 -3.49 -12.98
C CYS A 340 9.31 -4.78 -12.87
N GLY A 341 9.46 -5.40 -11.70
CA GLY A 341 10.16 -6.70 -11.56
C GLY A 341 9.54 -7.81 -12.43
N GLY A 342 8.21 -7.82 -12.57
CA GLY A 342 7.53 -8.74 -13.49
C GLY A 342 7.89 -8.51 -14.95
N PHE A 343 8.07 -7.27 -15.38
CA PHE A 343 8.57 -6.94 -16.72
C PHE A 343 9.99 -7.47 -16.93
N GLN A 344 10.87 -7.27 -15.95
CA GLN A 344 12.25 -7.79 -15.99
C GLN A 344 12.28 -9.32 -16.09
N MET A 345 11.43 -10.04 -15.34
CA MET A 345 11.34 -11.51 -15.39
C MET A 345 10.96 -12.06 -16.77
N LEU A 346 10.15 -11.32 -17.53
CA LEU A 346 9.73 -11.72 -18.88
C LEU A 346 10.86 -11.70 -19.92
N GLY A 347 11.99 -11.06 -19.62
CA GLY A 347 13.14 -10.91 -20.51
C GLY A 347 13.92 -12.20 -20.77
N THR A 348 15.00 -12.06 -21.53
CA THR A 348 15.94 -13.15 -21.86
C THR A 348 16.97 -13.38 -20.74
N SER A 349 17.46 -12.30 -20.13
CA SER A 349 18.42 -12.38 -19.02
C SER A 349 18.21 -11.28 -17.97
N LEU A 350 18.62 -11.61 -16.75
CA LEU A 350 18.73 -10.74 -15.59
C LEU A 350 20.20 -10.80 -15.12
N ASP A 351 20.91 -9.67 -15.19
CA ASP A 351 22.31 -9.60 -14.84
C ASP A 351 22.48 -8.70 -13.62
N ASP A 352 23.02 -9.22 -12.52
CA ASP A 352 23.26 -8.50 -11.26
C ASP A 352 24.76 -8.46 -10.92
N PRO A 353 25.55 -7.63 -11.63
CA PRO A 353 26.99 -7.56 -11.44
C PRO A 353 27.40 -6.95 -10.10
N TYR A 354 26.50 -6.23 -9.45
CA TYR A 354 26.77 -5.51 -8.20
C TYR A 354 26.22 -6.20 -6.96
N GLY A 355 25.48 -7.32 -7.12
CA GLY A 355 24.84 -8.02 -5.99
C GLY A 355 23.73 -7.19 -5.33
N VAL A 356 23.01 -6.42 -6.14
CA VAL A 356 21.89 -5.60 -5.67
C VAL A 356 20.75 -6.47 -5.13
N GLU A 357 20.54 -7.64 -5.74
CA GLU A 357 19.59 -8.66 -5.31
C GLU A 357 20.31 -9.94 -4.88
N GLU A 358 20.65 -10.84 -5.82
CA GLU A 358 21.26 -12.15 -5.52
C GLU A 358 22.65 -12.31 -6.16
N GLY A 359 23.06 -11.38 -7.01
CA GLY A 359 24.30 -11.42 -7.77
C GLY A 359 24.31 -12.44 -8.92
N GLY A 360 25.24 -12.24 -9.84
CA GLY A 360 25.42 -13.10 -11.00
C GLY A 360 24.39 -12.89 -12.10
N THR A 361 24.24 -13.91 -12.97
CA THR A 361 23.33 -13.85 -14.13
C THR A 361 22.29 -14.95 -14.03
N MET A 362 21.06 -14.62 -14.40
CA MET A 362 19.93 -15.55 -14.46
C MET A 362 19.20 -15.41 -15.78
N ARG A 363 18.84 -16.55 -16.38
CA ARG A 363 17.94 -16.59 -17.53
C ARG A 363 16.55 -16.10 -17.11
N GLY A 364 15.93 -15.23 -17.91
CA GLY A 364 14.53 -14.83 -17.77
C GLY A 364 13.54 -15.87 -18.30
N MET A 365 12.29 -15.48 -18.48
CA MET A 365 11.23 -16.36 -19.03
C MET A 365 11.24 -16.41 -20.56
N GLU A 366 12.03 -15.57 -21.24
CA GLU A 366 12.20 -15.46 -22.69
C GLU A 366 10.89 -15.18 -23.47
N LEU A 367 9.98 -14.46 -22.85
CA LEU A 367 8.72 -14.05 -23.47
C LEU A 367 8.82 -12.66 -24.12
N LEU A 368 9.77 -11.83 -23.69
CA LEU A 368 10.09 -10.53 -24.30
C LEU A 368 11.55 -10.49 -24.76
N PRO A 369 11.85 -9.87 -25.91
CA PRO A 369 13.22 -9.70 -26.40
C PRO A 369 13.90 -8.53 -25.68
N ILE A 370 14.09 -8.67 -24.37
CA ILE A 370 14.74 -7.70 -23.52
C ILE A 370 15.74 -8.40 -22.60
N ARG A 371 16.71 -7.64 -22.11
CA ARG A 371 17.64 -8.04 -21.05
C ARG A 371 17.80 -6.91 -20.03
N THR A 372 17.87 -7.28 -18.77
CA THR A 372 17.98 -6.31 -17.68
C THR A 372 19.31 -6.45 -16.97
N ILE A 373 19.97 -5.32 -16.72
CA ILE A 373 21.19 -5.21 -15.92
C ILE A 373 20.84 -4.40 -14.67
N PHE A 374 20.96 -5.01 -13.49
CA PHE A 374 20.71 -4.32 -12.22
C PHE A 374 21.81 -3.28 -11.96
N ALA A 375 21.40 -2.10 -11.52
CA ALA A 375 22.28 -0.97 -11.22
C ALA A 375 22.17 -0.58 -9.75
N GLU A 376 23.24 -0.03 -9.18
CA GLU A 376 23.22 0.45 -7.79
C GLU A 376 22.32 1.68 -7.60
N LYS A 377 22.17 2.48 -8.66
CA LYS A 377 21.31 3.68 -8.63
C LYS A 377 19.86 3.32 -8.89
N LYS A 378 18.97 3.73 -7.99
CA LYS A 378 17.53 3.54 -8.09
C LYS A 378 16.89 4.65 -8.93
N THR A 379 16.11 4.27 -9.95
CA THR A 379 15.23 5.20 -10.67
C THR A 379 13.98 5.44 -9.84
N ARG A 380 13.62 6.72 -9.62
CA ARG A 380 12.42 7.15 -8.90
C ARG A 380 11.91 8.42 -9.55
N THR A 381 10.75 8.36 -10.19
CA THR A 381 10.17 9.53 -10.82
C THR A 381 8.68 9.36 -11.04
N ARG A 382 7.90 10.43 -10.96
CA ARG A 382 6.54 10.46 -11.48
C ARG A 382 6.58 10.60 -12.98
N VAL A 383 5.64 9.95 -13.65
CA VAL A 383 5.55 9.95 -15.09
C VAL A 383 4.12 10.21 -15.57
N THR A 384 4.02 10.87 -16.71
CA THR A 384 2.80 10.96 -17.51
C THR A 384 3.15 10.65 -18.95
N GLY A 385 2.19 10.16 -19.73
CA GLY A 385 2.48 9.82 -21.12
C GLY A 385 1.34 9.10 -21.78
N THR A 386 1.69 8.29 -22.78
CA THR A 386 0.73 7.42 -23.49
C THR A 386 1.26 6.01 -23.56
N ALA A 387 0.35 5.02 -23.54
CA ALA A 387 0.68 3.61 -23.71
C ALA A 387 -0.29 2.92 -24.66
N ARG A 388 0.13 1.76 -25.21
CA ARG A 388 -0.69 0.94 -26.09
C ARG A 388 -0.91 -0.42 -25.44
N PHE A 389 -2.16 -0.85 -25.34
CA PHE A 389 -2.50 -2.17 -24.78
C PHE A 389 -2.76 -3.23 -25.87
N SER A 390 -2.31 -3.00 -27.08
CA SER A 390 -2.21 -3.99 -28.18
C SER A 390 -1.27 -3.46 -29.26
N GLU A 391 -0.76 -4.34 -30.13
CA GLU A 391 0.13 -3.91 -31.23
C GLU A 391 -0.51 -2.87 -32.14
N ASP A 392 -1.82 -3.00 -32.41
CA ASP A 392 -2.60 -2.11 -33.28
C ASP A 392 -3.48 -1.13 -32.48
N GLY A 393 -3.32 -1.07 -31.15
CA GLY A 393 -4.12 -0.21 -30.29
C GLY A 393 -3.75 1.26 -30.42
N GLU A 394 -4.76 2.14 -30.35
CA GLU A 394 -4.53 3.58 -30.22
C GLU A 394 -3.83 3.87 -28.87
N PRO A 395 -2.89 4.82 -28.85
CA PRO A 395 -2.24 5.23 -27.61
C PRO A 395 -3.24 5.93 -26.69
N VAL A 396 -3.30 5.48 -25.45
CA VAL A 396 -4.14 6.05 -24.38
C VAL A 396 -3.30 6.71 -23.31
N LYS A 397 -3.84 7.74 -22.67
CA LYS A 397 -3.14 8.45 -21.60
C LYS A 397 -2.86 7.53 -20.42
N ILE A 398 -1.67 7.69 -19.83
CA ILE A 398 -1.27 7.06 -18.58
C ILE A 398 -0.64 8.08 -17.64
N SER A 399 -0.74 7.82 -16.36
CA SER A 399 -0.02 8.51 -15.30
C SER A 399 0.40 7.51 -14.24
N GLY A 400 1.54 7.75 -13.62
CA GLY A 400 2.05 6.82 -12.61
C GLY A 400 3.43 7.24 -12.11
N TYR A 401 4.21 6.24 -11.75
CA TYR A 401 5.59 6.47 -11.30
C TYR A 401 6.47 5.27 -11.62
N GLU A 402 7.75 5.51 -11.81
CA GLU A 402 8.79 4.48 -11.89
C GLU A 402 9.53 4.36 -10.58
N ILE A 403 9.78 3.13 -10.14
CA ILE A 403 10.58 2.82 -8.96
C ILE A 403 11.28 1.47 -9.17
N HIS A 404 12.48 1.48 -9.72
CA HIS A 404 13.21 0.24 -10.04
C HIS A 404 14.72 0.39 -9.91
N MET A 405 15.39 -0.74 -9.81
CA MET A 405 16.84 -0.86 -9.91
C MET A 405 17.16 -1.66 -11.15
N GLY A 406 17.94 -1.08 -12.06
CA GLY A 406 18.34 -1.73 -13.29
C GLY A 406 17.90 -1.00 -14.55
N GLU A 407 18.62 -1.26 -15.60
CA GLU A 407 18.39 -0.76 -16.95
C GLU A 407 17.99 -1.93 -17.84
N THR A 408 16.88 -1.76 -18.56
CA THR A 408 16.42 -2.76 -19.51
C THR A 408 16.73 -2.34 -20.93
N ILE A 409 17.43 -3.20 -21.64
CA ILE A 409 17.79 -3.05 -23.04
C ILE A 409 16.78 -3.86 -23.87
N ARG A 410 16.16 -3.20 -24.84
CA ARG A 410 15.21 -3.83 -25.76
C ARG A 410 15.96 -4.24 -27.02
N ASP A 411 16.05 -5.55 -27.27
CA ASP A 411 16.70 -6.13 -28.45
C ASP A 411 15.69 -6.38 -29.61
N GLY A 412 14.40 -6.10 -29.39
CA GLY A 412 13.32 -6.23 -30.37
C GLY A 412 11.95 -5.86 -29.81
N GLY A 413 10.89 -6.04 -30.59
CA GLY A 413 9.55 -5.59 -30.22
C GLY A 413 9.37 -4.07 -30.34
N ARG A 414 8.27 -3.54 -29.79
CA ARG A 414 7.95 -2.11 -29.74
C ARG A 414 7.92 -1.64 -28.29
N ASN A 415 8.06 -0.32 -28.07
CA ASN A 415 7.79 0.27 -26.76
C ASN A 415 6.32 0.10 -26.35
N PHE A 416 6.09 -0.14 -25.08
CA PHE A 416 4.75 -0.19 -24.49
C PHE A 416 4.21 1.22 -24.30
N SER A 417 5.04 2.14 -23.84
CA SER A 417 4.67 3.52 -23.56
C SER A 417 5.73 4.53 -24.00
N GLU A 418 5.27 5.78 -24.15
CA GLU A 418 6.10 6.97 -24.28
C GLU A 418 5.78 7.88 -23.08
N ILE A 419 6.76 8.13 -22.25
CA ILE A 419 6.57 8.82 -20.97
C ILE A 419 7.46 10.05 -20.84
N CYS A 420 6.93 11.08 -20.17
CA CYS A 420 7.65 12.26 -19.72
C CYS A 420 7.86 12.14 -18.21
N CYS A 421 9.09 12.37 -17.74
CA CYS A 421 9.42 12.41 -16.32
C CYS A 421 9.09 13.79 -15.73
N SER A 422 8.62 13.81 -14.47
CA SER A 422 8.51 15.07 -13.71
C SER A 422 9.91 15.54 -13.30
N ASP A 423 10.18 16.83 -13.44
CA ASP A 423 11.45 17.46 -13.04
C ASP A 423 11.56 17.75 -11.53
N GLY A 424 10.62 17.25 -10.71
CA GLY A 424 10.57 17.49 -9.27
C GLY A 424 10.07 18.88 -8.87
N THR A 425 9.97 19.82 -9.80
CA THR A 425 9.45 21.19 -9.56
C THR A 425 7.99 21.34 -9.99
N GLY A 426 7.38 20.24 -10.47
CA GLY A 426 6.01 20.22 -11.00
C GLY A 426 5.93 20.55 -12.49
N GLY A 427 7.08 20.76 -13.17
CA GLY A 427 7.21 20.80 -14.61
C GLY A 427 7.41 19.40 -15.18
N HIS A 428 7.11 19.23 -16.46
CA HIS A 428 7.52 18.04 -17.22
C HIS A 428 8.80 18.39 -17.97
N THR A 429 9.78 17.47 -17.93
CA THR A 429 10.91 17.58 -18.86
C THR A 429 10.36 17.48 -20.29
N ALA A 430 10.86 18.33 -21.19
CA ALA A 430 10.45 18.29 -22.59
C ALA A 430 10.84 16.98 -23.29
N ASP A 431 11.70 16.17 -22.68
CA ASP A 431 12.22 14.95 -23.24
C ASP A 431 11.28 13.78 -22.89
N THR A 432 10.70 13.18 -23.92
CA THR A 432 9.99 11.91 -23.84
C THR A 432 11.00 10.77 -23.90
N LYS A 433 10.78 9.72 -23.11
CA LYS A 433 11.50 8.45 -23.24
C LYS A 433 10.55 7.31 -23.56
N GLU A 434 11.05 6.32 -24.27
CA GLU A 434 10.35 5.06 -24.45
C GLU A 434 10.45 4.21 -23.19
N ASP A 435 9.35 3.55 -22.84
CA ASP A 435 9.30 2.58 -21.74
C ASP A 435 8.66 1.27 -22.17
N GLY A 436 9.15 0.20 -21.58
CA GLY A 436 8.57 -1.11 -21.70
C GLY A 436 8.81 -1.79 -23.05
N CYS A 437 8.07 -2.88 -23.27
CA CYS A 437 8.14 -3.68 -24.48
C CYS A 437 6.79 -4.33 -24.79
N ILE A 438 6.44 -4.39 -26.08
CA ILE A 438 5.37 -5.22 -26.66
C ILE A 438 6.01 -6.19 -27.62
N TYR A 439 5.75 -7.46 -27.44
CA TYR A 439 6.14 -8.50 -28.39
C TYR A 439 5.06 -9.58 -28.44
N LYS A 440 4.38 -9.70 -29.59
CA LYS A 440 3.21 -10.56 -29.75
C LYS A 440 2.11 -10.21 -28.72
N ASN A 441 1.69 -11.18 -27.94
CA ASN A 441 0.70 -11.03 -26.87
C ASN A 441 1.31 -10.80 -25.47
N VAL A 442 2.58 -10.39 -25.43
CA VAL A 442 3.29 -10.15 -24.16
C VAL A 442 3.67 -8.67 -24.05
N PHE A 443 3.38 -8.09 -22.90
CA PHE A 443 3.55 -6.68 -22.60
C PHE A 443 4.39 -6.51 -21.35
N GLY A 444 5.11 -5.41 -21.24
CA GLY A 444 5.83 -5.07 -20.04
C GLY A 444 6.10 -3.59 -19.91
N THR A 445 6.12 -3.07 -18.69
CA THR A 445 6.36 -1.65 -18.38
C THR A 445 7.01 -1.51 -17.01
N TYR A 446 7.75 -0.41 -16.80
CA TYR A 446 8.21 0.00 -15.48
C TYR A 446 7.20 0.87 -14.73
N VAL A 447 6.17 1.37 -15.41
CA VAL A 447 5.21 2.32 -14.83
C VAL A 447 4.27 1.61 -13.86
N HIS A 448 4.37 1.96 -12.58
CA HIS A 448 3.39 1.65 -11.55
C HIS A 448 2.19 2.60 -11.65
N GLY A 449 0.98 2.10 -11.34
CA GLY A 449 -0.26 2.86 -11.52
C GLY A 449 -0.71 2.96 -12.97
N VAL A 450 -0.11 2.21 -13.89
CA VAL A 450 -0.40 2.25 -15.34
C VAL A 450 -1.89 2.03 -15.67
N PHE A 451 -2.63 1.33 -14.80
CA PHE A 451 -4.05 1.03 -14.97
C PHE A 451 -4.99 2.06 -14.30
N ASP A 452 -4.47 3.14 -13.71
CA ASP A 452 -5.29 4.05 -12.89
C ASP A 452 -6.08 5.08 -13.71
N THR A 453 -5.71 5.31 -14.98
CA THR A 453 -6.44 6.23 -15.87
C THR A 453 -7.68 5.57 -16.47
N GLU A 454 -8.75 6.32 -16.65
CA GLU A 454 -10.00 5.84 -17.24
C GLU A 454 -9.78 5.32 -18.67
N GLU A 455 -8.90 5.97 -19.43
CA GLU A 455 -8.56 5.60 -20.79
C GLU A 455 -7.87 4.22 -20.83
N MET A 456 -6.92 3.94 -19.94
CA MET A 456 -6.25 2.65 -19.89
C MET A 456 -7.20 1.55 -19.39
N GLN A 457 -8.03 1.83 -18.37
CA GLN A 457 -9.06 0.91 -17.91
C GLN A 457 -10.00 0.51 -19.05
N THR A 458 -10.44 1.48 -19.83
CA THR A 458 -11.28 1.25 -21.01
C THR A 458 -10.56 0.44 -22.07
N ALA A 459 -9.28 0.74 -22.34
CA ALA A 459 -8.48 0.00 -23.30
C ALA A 459 -8.31 -1.48 -22.91
N VAL A 460 -8.01 -1.78 -21.64
CA VAL A 460 -7.89 -3.15 -21.13
C VAL A 460 -9.21 -3.89 -21.22
N ARG A 461 -10.32 -3.27 -20.78
CA ARG A 461 -11.65 -3.87 -20.83
C ARG A 461 -12.06 -4.19 -22.28
N ASN A 462 -11.90 -3.24 -23.19
CA ASN A 462 -12.23 -3.42 -24.61
C ASN A 462 -11.38 -4.50 -25.27
N PHE A 463 -10.09 -4.56 -24.93
CA PHE A 463 -9.19 -5.60 -25.42
C PHE A 463 -9.66 -7.01 -24.99
N LEU A 464 -10.01 -7.18 -23.71
CA LEU A 464 -10.51 -8.46 -23.18
C LEU A 464 -11.88 -8.82 -23.76
N ALA A 465 -12.81 -7.85 -23.87
CA ALA A 465 -14.11 -8.06 -24.47
C ALA A 465 -14.01 -8.50 -25.94
N LYS A 466 -13.14 -7.86 -26.71
CA LYS A 466 -12.86 -8.25 -28.12
C LYS A 466 -12.35 -9.68 -28.21
N GLN A 467 -11.45 -10.10 -27.32
CA GLN A 467 -10.95 -11.48 -27.28
C GLN A 467 -12.04 -12.51 -26.96
N LYS A 468 -13.00 -12.13 -26.11
CA LYS A 468 -14.13 -12.98 -25.69
C LYS A 468 -15.32 -12.92 -26.66
N GLY A 469 -15.27 -12.03 -27.66
CA GLY A 469 -16.40 -11.81 -28.58
C GLY A 469 -17.61 -11.16 -27.91
N VAL A 470 -17.40 -10.44 -26.79
CA VAL A 470 -18.44 -9.71 -26.06
C VAL A 470 -18.59 -8.33 -26.67
N ARG A 471 -19.84 -7.91 -26.91
CA ARG A 471 -20.12 -6.59 -27.52
C ARG A 471 -20.11 -5.48 -26.47
N PRO A 472 -19.71 -4.24 -26.83
CA PRO A 472 -19.69 -3.10 -25.92
C PRO A 472 -21.01 -2.89 -25.17
N GLU A 473 -22.15 -3.03 -25.85
CA GLU A 473 -23.46 -2.83 -25.27
C GLU A 473 -23.80 -3.79 -24.10
N GLU A 474 -23.08 -4.92 -24.01
CA GLU A 474 -23.30 -5.93 -22.98
C GLU A 474 -22.61 -5.58 -21.65
N TYR A 475 -21.65 -4.61 -21.65
CA TYR A 475 -20.91 -4.20 -20.46
C TYR A 475 -20.76 -2.66 -20.27
N GLU A 476 -21.22 -1.84 -21.22
CA GLU A 476 -21.16 -0.37 -21.16
C GLU A 476 -22.15 0.27 -20.17
N SER A 477 -23.01 -0.52 -19.52
CA SER A 477 -23.96 0.01 -18.53
C SER A 477 -23.29 0.55 -17.22
N GLY A 478 -21.97 0.51 -17.12
CA GLY A 478 -21.18 1.11 -16.05
C GLY A 478 -20.46 2.37 -16.54
N ALA A 479 -20.76 3.52 -15.93
CA ALA A 479 -20.05 4.77 -16.16
C ALA A 479 -18.54 4.59 -16.04
N THR A 480 -17.77 5.36 -16.81
CA THR A 480 -16.33 5.52 -16.62
C THR A 480 -16.02 5.75 -15.14
N PHE A 481 -15.10 4.94 -14.61
CA PHE A 481 -14.82 4.88 -13.19
C PHE A 481 -13.65 5.82 -12.86
N SER A 482 -13.94 6.96 -12.24
CA SER A 482 -12.89 7.83 -11.72
C SER A 482 -12.38 7.31 -10.38
N MET A 483 -11.16 6.78 -10.36
CA MET A 483 -10.52 6.31 -9.13
C MET A 483 -10.40 7.42 -8.09
N ALA A 484 -10.09 8.65 -8.50
CA ALA A 484 -9.96 9.78 -7.59
C ALA A 484 -11.31 10.08 -6.89
N LYS A 485 -12.41 10.15 -7.65
CA LYS A 485 -13.75 10.37 -7.09
C LYS A 485 -14.17 9.24 -6.15
N TYR A 486 -13.91 8.01 -6.56
CA TYR A 486 -14.21 6.84 -5.75
C TYR A 486 -13.47 6.85 -4.41
N LYS A 487 -12.17 7.14 -4.41
CA LYS A 487 -11.39 7.27 -3.18
C LYS A 487 -11.95 8.34 -2.25
N GLU A 488 -12.32 9.51 -2.78
CA GLU A 488 -12.95 10.58 -1.98
C GLU A 488 -14.25 10.09 -1.31
N GLU A 489 -15.10 9.37 -2.03
CA GLU A 489 -16.33 8.77 -1.49
C GLU A 489 -16.03 7.74 -0.39
N GLN A 490 -14.97 6.91 -0.56
CA GLN A 490 -14.57 5.95 0.45
C GLN A 490 -14.00 6.63 1.71
N TYR A 491 -13.22 7.70 1.56
CA TYR A 491 -12.74 8.50 2.70
C TYR A 491 -13.88 9.19 3.46
N ASP A 492 -14.88 9.71 2.75
CA ASP A 492 -16.06 10.29 3.37
C ASP A 492 -16.91 9.24 4.11
N LYS A 493 -17.09 8.06 3.50
CA LYS A 493 -17.75 6.91 4.14
C LYS A 493 -17.04 6.49 5.42
N MET A 494 -15.72 6.37 5.38
CA MET A 494 -14.88 6.04 6.54
C MET A 494 -15.03 7.09 7.64
N ALA A 495 -14.87 8.37 7.31
CA ALA A 495 -15.01 9.47 8.26
C ALA A 495 -16.38 9.50 8.92
N LYS A 496 -17.44 9.29 8.15
CA LYS A 496 -18.82 9.20 8.66
C LYS A 496 -18.96 8.08 9.69
N ILE A 497 -18.52 6.86 9.33
CA ILE A 497 -18.62 5.71 10.23
C ILE A 497 -17.84 5.98 11.53
N ILE A 498 -16.63 6.51 11.44
CA ILE A 498 -15.79 6.80 12.62
C ILE A 498 -16.42 7.89 13.48
N ARG A 499 -16.91 8.98 12.88
CA ARG A 499 -17.56 10.09 13.58
C ARG A 499 -18.83 9.66 14.33
N GLU A 500 -19.64 8.78 13.75
CA GLU A 500 -20.87 8.27 14.35
C GLU A 500 -20.61 7.29 15.52
N ASN A 501 -19.39 6.77 15.64
CA ASN A 501 -19.04 5.71 16.57
C ASN A 501 -17.93 6.06 17.56
N LEU A 502 -17.37 7.26 17.47
CA LEU A 502 -16.48 7.86 18.47
C LEU A 502 -17.17 9.03 19.19
N ASP A 503 -16.87 9.19 20.46
CA ASP A 503 -17.15 10.42 21.21
C ASP A 503 -16.22 11.54 20.72
N MET A 504 -16.69 12.30 19.73
CA MET A 504 -15.88 13.35 19.11
C MET A 504 -15.59 14.50 20.07
N ASP A 505 -16.46 14.78 21.04
CA ASP A 505 -16.19 15.79 22.07
C ASP A 505 -15.00 15.36 22.95
N MET A 506 -14.95 14.06 23.31
CA MET A 506 -13.79 13.48 24.00
C MET A 506 -12.54 13.58 23.13
N ILE A 507 -12.61 13.26 21.82
CA ILE A 507 -11.47 13.34 20.89
C ILE A 507 -10.92 14.78 20.83
N TYR A 508 -11.80 15.78 20.71
CA TYR A 508 -11.38 17.18 20.71
C TYR A 508 -10.81 17.63 22.06
N ARG A 509 -11.38 17.18 23.19
CA ARG A 509 -10.80 17.44 24.53
C ARG A 509 -9.42 16.82 24.66
N ILE A 510 -9.20 15.61 24.17
CA ILE A 510 -7.88 14.95 24.13
C ILE A 510 -6.90 15.76 23.29
N LEU A 511 -7.31 16.19 22.10
CA LEU A 511 -6.51 17.01 21.18
C LEU A 511 -6.12 18.36 21.82
N GLU A 512 -6.99 18.91 22.66
CA GLU A 512 -6.75 20.14 23.42
C GLU A 512 -6.05 19.90 24.77
N ARG A 513 -5.64 18.67 25.05
CA ARG A 513 -4.99 18.25 26.33
C ARG A 513 -5.84 18.49 27.56
N LYS A 514 -7.15 18.59 27.41
CA LYS A 514 -8.10 18.68 28.51
C LYS A 514 -8.29 17.32 29.19
N ASP A 515 -8.69 17.33 30.45
CA ASP A 515 -8.96 16.07 31.15
C ASP A 515 -10.21 15.38 30.58
N VAL A 516 -10.09 14.07 30.37
CA VAL A 516 -11.17 13.18 29.90
C VAL A 516 -11.43 12.02 30.88
N ARG A 517 -10.66 11.96 31.97
CA ARG A 517 -10.86 11.03 33.06
C ARG A 517 -11.75 11.74 34.09
N GLY A 518 -13.03 11.45 34.05
CA GLY A 518 -14.00 11.93 35.00
C GLY A 518 -13.86 11.28 36.39
#